data_8ed2bd6ef6c2334b6ccc0f7e23346b38
#
_entry.id   8ed2bd6ef6c2334b6ccc0f7e23346b38
#
_cell.length_a   1.000
_cell.length_b   1.000
_cell.length_c   1.000
_cell.angle_alpha   90.00
_cell.angle_beta   90.00
_cell.angle_gamma   90.00
#
_symmetry.space_group_name_H-M   'P 1'
#
loop_
_entity.id
_entity.type
_entity.pdbx_description
1 polymer ?
#
loop_
_entity_poly.entity_id
_entity_poly.type
_entity_poly.pdbx_seq_one_letter_code
_entity_poly.pdbx_strand_id
1 'polypeptide(L)'
;YTLISCRKVNGYAPEYVVIDHIALYLMEHGTVLYETMRCIGRIAFPVFAFLIAEGFIHTKSRYRYFFTLLGFAVISEIPWYMLNGADGTHNVMFTLALGVATLMVLENLLQRSLIQGFLWTLGMAGLASWLGVDYEWRGILVIVIFYLFKEYGDSFPYSRGMQFFCTFTLMMYYGITGILLAHFVISRYDGTRGFIHSMLAKYGFY
;
A
#
# COMPACT_ATOMS: atom_id res chain seq x y z
N TYR A 1 25.38 4.23 6.62
CA TYR A 1 24.15 5.00 6.37
C TYR A 1 23.12 4.18 5.60
N THR A 2 23.50 3.29 4.70
CA THR A 2 22.66 2.50 3.78
C THR A 2 21.82 1.42 4.49
N LEU A 3 22.37 0.75 5.51
CA LEU A 3 21.69 -0.33 6.27
C LEU A 3 20.51 0.17 7.14
N ILE A 4 20.55 1.45 7.52
CA ILE A 4 19.53 2.06 8.37
C ILE A 4 18.28 2.44 7.54
N SER A 5 18.44 2.77 6.28
CA SER A 5 17.37 3.29 5.42
C SER A 5 16.35 2.19 5.04
N CYS A 6 16.82 1.05 4.57
CA CYS A 6 15.94 -0.05 4.16
C CYS A 6 15.27 -0.77 5.35
N ARG A 7 15.99 -0.90 6.46
CA ARG A 7 15.45 -1.42 7.71
C ARG A 7 14.34 -0.52 8.28
N LYS A 8 14.45 0.81 8.06
CA LYS A 8 13.45 1.77 8.53
C LYS A 8 12.13 1.71 7.76
N VAL A 9 12.14 1.48 6.45
CA VAL A 9 10.90 1.49 5.66
C VAL A 9 10.18 0.12 5.75
N ASN A 10 10.90 -0.99 5.62
CA ASN A 10 10.32 -2.33 5.64
C ASN A 10 10.06 -2.88 7.05
N GLY A 11 10.80 -2.41 8.07
CA GLY A 11 10.71 -2.94 9.44
C GLY A 11 9.66 -2.28 10.31
N TYR A 12 9.25 -1.04 10.00
CA TYR A 12 8.29 -0.29 10.83
C TYR A 12 6.86 -0.24 10.27
N ALA A 13 6.65 -0.61 9.00
CA ALA A 13 5.33 -0.57 8.41
C ALA A 13 4.28 -1.43 9.16
N PRO A 14 4.61 -2.66 9.65
CA PRO A 14 3.69 -3.43 10.48
C PRO A 14 3.42 -2.80 11.85
N GLU A 15 4.42 -2.13 12.43
CA GLU A 15 4.27 -1.45 13.73
C GLU A 15 3.23 -0.33 13.63
N TYR A 16 3.18 0.39 12.51
CA TYR A 16 2.17 1.42 12.29
C TYR A 16 0.75 0.85 12.22
N VAL A 17 0.58 -0.34 11.64
CA VAL A 17 -0.72 -1.04 11.60
C VAL A 17 -1.15 -1.44 13.02
N VAL A 18 -0.25 -1.99 13.82
CA VAL A 18 -0.55 -2.35 15.21
C VAL A 18 -0.96 -1.12 16.03
N ILE A 19 -0.23 -0.01 15.89
CA ILE A 19 -0.55 1.27 16.55
C ILE A 19 -1.94 1.76 16.12
N ASP A 20 -2.26 1.70 14.83
CA ASP A 20 -3.57 2.10 14.30
C ASP A 20 -4.72 1.28 14.89
N HIS A 21 -4.55 -0.06 14.94
CA HIS A 21 -5.57 -0.96 15.48
C HIS A 21 -5.73 -0.81 16.99
N ILE A 22 -4.65 -0.62 17.74
CA ILE A 22 -4.72 -0.31 19.18
C ILE A 22 -5.52 0.98 19.38
N ALA A 23 -5.24 2.02 18.60
CA ALA A 23 -5.99 3.26 18.69
C ALA A 23 -7.49 3.02 18.39
N LEU A 24 -7.78 2.36 17.26
CA LEU A 24 -9.14 2.20 16.75
C LEU A 24 -10.04 1.39 17.70
N TYR A 25 -9.52 0.30 18.28
CA TYR A 25 -10.32 -0.67 19.05
C TYR A 25 -10.19 -0.57 20.56
N LEU A 26 -9.11 0.02 21.09
CA LEU A 26 -8.81 0.01 22.52
C LEU A 26 -8.76 1.41 23.15
N MET A 27 -8.75 2.49 22.35
CA MET A 27 -8.63 3.84 22.86
C MET A 27 -9.96 4.60 22.75
N GLU A 28 -10.17 5.54 23.66
CA GLU A 28 -11.32 6.44 23.64
C GLU A 28 -11.19 7.46 22.52
N HIS A 29 -12.21 7.53 21.66
CA HIS A 29 -12.26 8.43 20.52
C HIS A 29 -12.20 9.90 20.95
N GLY A 30 -11.44 10.72 20.19
CA GLY A 30 -11.34 12.16 20.44
C GLY A 30 -10.29 12.56 21.48
N THR A 31 -9.56 11.61 22.07
CA THR A 31 -8.41 11.93 22.91
C THR A 31 -7.18 12.28 22.06
N VAL A 32 -6.31 13.16 22.57
CA VAL A 32 -5.05 13.53 21.89
C VAL A 32 -4.20 12.30 21.58
N LEU A 33 -4.21 11.32 22.49
CA LEU A 33 -3.48 10.07 22.29
C LEU A 33 -4.06 9.25 21.14
N TYR A 34 -5.39 9.10 21.05
CA TYR A 34 -6.09 8.46 19.96
C TYR A 34 -5.72 9.09 18.61
N GLU A 35 -5.87 10.42 18.50
CA GLU A 35 -5.56 11.14 17.24
C GLU A 35 -4.10 11.01 16.84
N THR A 36 -3.16 11.04 17.80
CA THR A 36 -1.75 10.87 17.54
C THR A 36 -1.43 9.46 17.02
N MET A 37 -1.98 8.43 17.65
CA MET A 37 -1.79 7.04 17.23
C MET A 37 -2.43 6.77 15.86
N ARG A 38 -3.63 7.32 15.60
CA ARG A 38 -4.28 7.25 14.28
C ARG A 38 -3.46 7.94 13.21
N CYS A 39 -2.88 9.10 13.51
CA CYS A 39 -1.97 9.80 12.59
C CYS A 39 -0.75 8.93 12.22
N ILE A 40 -0.14 8.28 13.21
CA ILE A 40 0.98 7.36 12.99
C ILE A 40 0.51 6.14 12.16
N GLY A 41 -0.63 5.58 12.47
CA GLY A 41 -1.21 4.44 11.76
C GLY A 41 -1.47 4.71 10.28
N ARG A 42 -1.89 5.93 9.94
CA ARG A 42 -2.12 6.37 8.55
C ARG A 42 -0.87 6.40 7.66
N ILE A 43 0.32 6.28 8.25
CA ILE A 43 1.58 6.12 7.51
C ILE A 43 1.61 4.75 6.80
N ALA A 44 0.99 3.72 7.38
CA ALA A 44 1.13 2.34 6.96
C ALA A 44 0.73 2.12 5.50
N PHE A 45 -0.47 2.51 5.09
CA PHE A 45 -0.99 2.18 3.78
C PHE A 45 -0.18 2.80 2.62
N PRO A 46 0.17 4.10 2.59
CA PRO A 46 1.00 4.66 1.51
C PRO A 46 2.37 3.98 1.42
N VAL A 47 2.95 3.59 2.56
CA VAL A 47 4.21 2.84 2.59
C VAL A 47 4.02 1.45 2.01
N PHE A 48 2.96 0.71 2.38
CA PHE A 48 2.66 -0.59 1.78
C PHE A 48 2.39 -0.49 0.28
N ALA A 49 1.59 0.48 -0.17
CA ALA A 49 1.32 0.71 -1.58
C ALA A 49 2.60 0.95 -2.39
N PHE A 50 3.52 1.77 -1.84
CA PHE A 50 4.85 1.97 -2.41
C PHE A 50 5.65 0.67 -2.47
N LEU A 51 5.70 -0.10 -1.37
CA LEU A 51 6.43 -1.37 -1.31
C LEU A 51 5.84 -2.44 -2.23
N ILE A 52 4.53 -2.45 -2.44
CA ILE A 52 3.86 -3.33 -3.41
C ILE A 52 4.31 -3.01 -4.84
N ALA A 53 4.33 -1.73 -5.22
CA ALA A 53 4.80 -1.31 -6.53
C ALA A 53 6.29 -1.67 -6.74
N GLU A 54 7.15 -1.38 -5.76
CA GLU A 54 8.57 -1.73 -5.76
C GLU A 54 8.78 -3.25 -5.83
N GLY A 55 8.04 -4.01 -5.01
CA GLY A 55 8.08 -5.47 -5.00
C GLY A 55 7.63 -6.09 -6.32
N PHE A 56 6.62 -5.52 -6.95
CA PHE A 56 6.13 -5.96 -8.26
C PHE A 56 7.19 -5.82 -9.36
N ILE A 57 7.90 -4.69 -9.39
CA ILE A 57 8.98 -4.43 -10.36
C ILE A 57 10.13 -5.43 -10.18
N HIS A 58 10.49 -5.75 -8.94
CA HIS A 58 11.64 -6.59 -8.63
C HIS A 58 11.35 -8.08 -8.44
N THR A 59 10.09 -8.50 -8.48
CA THR A 59 9.74 -9.92 -8.29
C THR A 59 10.07 -10.77 -9.51
N LYS A 60 10.60 -11.98 -9.26
CA LYS A 60 10.83 -12.97 -10.33
C LYS A 60 9.54 -13.66 -10.82
N SER A 61 8.51 -13.71 -9.99
CA SER A 61 7.25 -14.37 -10.30
C SER A 61 6.07 -13.56 -9.74
N ARG A 62 5.38 -12.84 -10.64
CA ARG A 62 4.23 -12.01 -10.33
C ARG A 62 3.04 -12.83 -9.83
N TYR A 63 2.82 -14.01 -10.41
CA TYR A 63 1.77 -14.94 -9.96
C TYR A 63 2.01 -15.40 -8.52
N ARG A 64 3.24 -15.82 -8.20
CA ARG A 64 3.57 -16.22 -6.83
C ARG A 64 3.39 -15.05 -5.85
N TYR A 65 3.77 -13.84 -6.25
CA TYR A 65 3.59 -12.65 -5.43
C TYR A 65 2.10 -12.37 -5.17
N PHE A 66 1.27 -12.39 -6.23
CA PHE A 66 -0.17 -12.23 -6.12
C PHE A 66 -0.80 -13.28 -5.20
N PHE A 67 -0.55 -14.57 -5.44
CA PHE A 67 -1.14 -15.65 -4.63
C PHE A 67 -0.66 -15.65 -3.18
N THR A 68 0.56 -15.20 -2.92
CA THR A 68 1.05 -15.01 -1.55
C THR A 68 0.24 -13.92 -0.84
N LEU A 69 0.05 -12.76 -1.45
CA LEU A 69 -0.77 -11.68 -0.88
C LEU A 69 -2.22 -12.09 -0.69
N LEU A 70 -2.81 -12.77 -1.68
CA LEU A 70 -4.17 -13.27 -1.61
C LEU A 70 -4.34 -14.31 -0.48
N GLY A 71 -3.38 -15.21 -0.31
CA GLY A 71 -3.38 -16.19 0.78
C GLY A 71 -3.37 -15.49 2.15
N PHE A 72 -2.53 -14.50 2.33
CA PHE A 72 -2.52 -13.69 3.56
C PHE A 72 -3.79 -12.86 3.74
N ALA A 73 -4.37 -12.33 2.65
CA ALA A 73 -5.65 -11.62 2.69
C ALA A 73 -6.76 -12.52 3.27
N VAL A 74 -6.85 -13.76 2.78
CA VAL A 74 -7.83 -14.75 3.27
C VAL A 74 -7.59 -15.11 4.74
N ILE A 75 -6.33 -15.32 5.15
CA ILE A 75 -6.00 -15.61 6.55
C ILE A 75 -6.34 -14.42 7.45
N SER A 76 -6.01 -13.21 7.02
CA SER A 76 -6.26 -11.98 7.77
C SER A 76 -7.74 -11.58 7.82
N GLU A 77 -8.58 -12.17 6.96
CA GLU A 77 -10.03 -11.94 6.98
C GLU A 77 -10.68 -12.50 8.24
N ILE A 78 -10.14 -13.57 8.81
CA ILE A 78 -10.67 -14.17 10.04
C ILE A 78 -10.65 -13.15 11.20
N PRO A 79 -9.49 -12.59 11.61
CA PRO A 79 -9.46 -11.57 12.65
C PRO A 79 -10.17 -10.29 12.24
N TRP A 80 -10.17 -9.90 10.95
CA TRP A 80 -10.92 -8.74 10.47
C TRP A 80 -12.42 -8.91 10.73
N TYR A 81 -12.99 -10.05 10.36
CA TYR A 81 -14.40 -10.36 10.58
C TYR A 81 -14.75 -10.45 12.08
N MET A 82 -13.84 -10.95 12.91
CA MET A 82 -14.04 -11.01 14.37
C MET A 82 -14.11 -9.62 15.01
N LEU A 83 -13.41 -8.62 14.45
CA LEU A 83 -13.37 -7.25 14.97
C LEU A 83 -14.49 -6.38 14.42
N ASN A 84 -14.83 -6.50 13.14
CA ASN A 84 -15.77 -5.62 12.45
C ASN A 84 -17.14 -6.27 12.21
N GLY A 85 -17.24 -7.61 12.33
CA GLY A 85 -18.47 -8.34 12.02
C GLY A 85 -18.73 -8.45 10.53
N ALA A 86 -19.98 -8.74 10.15
CA ALA A 86 -20.42 -8.87 8.75
C ALA A 86 -20.82 -7.49 8.17
N ASP A 87 -19.92 -6.53 8.14
CA ASP A 87 -20.18 -5.18 7.66
C ASP A 87 -19.99 -5.03 6.12
N GLY A 88 -19.58 -6.11 5.44
CA GLY A 88 -19.33 -6.12 4.00
C GLY A 88 -18.01 -5.47 3.60
N THR A 89 -17.14 -5.15 4.57
CA THR A 89 -15.79 -4.66 4.30
C THR A 89 -14.75 -5.77 4.37
N HIS A 90 -13.65 -5.60 3.63
CA HIS A 90 -12.54 -6.55 3.58
C HIS A 90 -11.23 -5.87 3.96
N ASN A 91 -10.32 -6.64 4.57
CA ASN A 91 -9.05 -6.14 5.05
C ASN A 91 -8.14 -5.59 3.92
N VAL A 92 -7.17 -4.76 4.30
CA VAL A 92 -6.25 -4.05 3.38
C VAL A 92 -5.43 -4.99 2.49
N MET A 93 -5.19 -6.24 2.90
CA MET A 93 -4.42 -7.20 2.10
C MET A 93 -5.13 -7.55 0.78
N PHE A 94 -6.47 -7.52 0.74
CA PHE A 94 -7.22 -7.64 -0.51
C PHE A 94 -6.98 -6.46 -1.45
N THR A 95 -6.90 -5.24 -0.93
CA THR A 95 -6.53 -4.06 -1.72
C THR A 95 -5.15 -4.22 -2.35
N LEU A 96 -4.17 -4.69 -1.57
CA LEU A 96 -2.81 -4.92 -2.04
C LEU A 96 -2.76 -6.04 -3.09
N ALA A 97 -3.50 -7.14 -2.89
CA ALA A 97 -3.59 -8.23 -3.86
C ALA A 97 -4.25 -7.76 -5.18
N LEU A 98 -5.37 -7.03 -5.10
CA LEU A 98 -6.02 -6.41 -6.27
C LEU A 98 -5.09 -5.43 -6.98
N GLY A 99 -4.30 -4.66 -6.22
CA GLY A 99 -3.28 -3.78 -6.77
C GLY A 99 -2.26 -4.55 -7.62
N VAL A 100 -1.72 -5.66 -7.10
CA VAL A 100 -0.80 -6.52 -7.86
C VAL A 100 -1.49 -7.10 -9.10
N ALA A 101 -2.74 -7.60 -8.99
CA ALA A 101 -3.50 -8.09 -10.12
C ALA A 101 -3.70 -7.00 -11.19
N THR A 102 -3.96 -5.77 -10.76
CA THR A 102 -4.07 -4.62 -11.64
C THR A 102 -2.77 -4.39 -12.41
N LEU A 103 -1.62 -4.38 -11.72
CA LEU A 103 -0.31 -4.15 -12.33
C LEU A 103 0.08 -5.27 -13.31
N MET A 104 -0.27 -6.54 -13.02
CA MET A 104 0.04 -7.69 -13.89
C MET A 104 -0.54 -7.54 -15.30
N VAL A 105 -1.73 -6.96 -15.42
CA VAL A 105 -2.38 -6.73 -16.72
C VAL A 105 -2.00 -5.38 -17.29
N LEU A 106 -1.92 -4.35 -16.44
CA LEU A 106 -1.59 -2.98 -16.82
C LEU A 106 -0.27 -2.87 -17.57
N GLU A 107 0.77 -3.55 -17.11
CA GLU A 107 2.09 -3.57 -17.76
C GLU A 107 2.01 -3.95 -19.24
N ASN A 108 1.24 -4.99 -19.57
CA ASN A 108 1.04 -5.42 -20.95
C ASN A 108 0.14 -4.46 -21.76
N LEU A 109 -0.86 -3.88 -21.12
CA LEU A 109 -1.77 -2.95 -21.79
C LEU A 109 -1.10 -1.62 -22.12
N LEU A 110 -0.24 -1.10 -21.26
CA LEU A 110 0.50 0.14 -21.49
C LEU A 110 1.42 0.05 -22.71
N GLN A 111 1.97 -1.15 -23.00
CA GLN A 111 2.76 -1.38 -24.20
C GLN A 111 1.93 -1.35 -25.50
N ARG A 112 0.61 -1.57 -25.40
CA ARG A 112 -0.31 -1.59 -26.54
C ARG A 112 -1.05 -0.27 -26.71
N SER A 113 -1.62 0.26 -25.63
CA SER A 113 -2.43 1.47 -25.63
C SER A 113 -2.58 2.06 -24.24
N LEU A 114 -2.26 3.33 -24.09
CA LEU A 114 -2.49 4.08 -22.85
C LEU A 114 -3.97 4.12 -22.45
N ILE A 115 -4.87 4.20 -23.44
CA ILE A 115 -6.33 4.23 -23.21
C ILE A 115 -6.78 2.91 -22.58
N GLN A 116 -6.31 1.76 -23.10
CA GLN A 116 -6.65 0.46 -22.54
C GLN A 116 -6.12 0.30 -21.11
N GLY A 117 -4.90 0.75 -20.84
CA GLY A 117 -4.34 0.77 -19.50
C GLY A 117 -5.14 1.63 -18.52
N PHE A 118 -5.56 2.81 -18.97
CA PHE A 118 -6.41 3.71 -18.17
C PHE A 118 -7.78 3.09 -17.87
N LEU A 119 -8.47 2.56 -18.89
CA LEU A 119 -9.79 1.91 -18.72
C LEU A 119 -9.69 0.67 -17.80
N TRP A 120 -8.63 -0.12 -17.93
CA TRP A 120 -8.38 -1.25 -17.03
C TRP A 120 -8.24 -0.80 -15.58
N THR A 121 -7.42 0.23 -15.34
CA THR A 121 -7.21 0.79 -14.00
C THR A 121 -8.52 1.29 -13.38
N LEU A 122 -9.34 2.00 -14.15
CA LEU A 122 -10.66 2.45 -13.70
C LEU A 122 -11.59 1.27 -13.40
N GLY A 123 -11.59 0.24 -14.23
CA GLY A 123 -12.38 -0.97 -14.00
C GLY A 123 -11.99 -1.67 -12.71
N MET A 124 -10.69 -1.81 -12.44
CA MET A 124 -10.18 -2.43 -11.21
C MET A 124 -10.43 -1.56 -9.97
N ALA A 125 -10.35 -0.23 -10.12
CA ALA A 125 -10.73 0.70 -9.06
C ALA A 125 -12.22 0.59 -8.72
N GLY A 126 -13.10 0.50 -9.72
CA GLY A 126 -14.53 0.24 -9.54
C GLY A 126 -14.81 -1.11 -8.89
N LEU A 127 -14.08 -2.16 -9.29
CA LEU A 127 -14.16 -3.49 -8.68
C LEU A 127 -13.77 -3.45 -7.20
N ALA A 128 -12.71 -2.73 -6.85
CA ALA A 128 -12.26 -2.57 -5.47
C ALA A 128 -13.34 -1.92 -4.59
N SER A 129 -14.00 -0.87 -5.09
CA SER A 129 -15.11 -0.24 -4.39
C SER A 129 -16.34 -1.16 -4.28
N TRP A 130 -16.65 -1.92 -5.34
CA TRP A 130 -17.76 -2.86 -5.32
C TRP A 130 -17.56 -4.01 -4.33
N LEU A 131 -16.33 -4.49 -4.20
CA LEU A 131 -15.95 -5.54 -3.24
C LEU A 131 -15.86 -5.01 -1.80
N GLY A 132 -15.86 -3.71 -1.56
CA GLY A 132 -15.72 -3.13 -0.23
C GLY A 132 -14.35 -3.37 0.42
N VAL A 133 -13.27 -3.47 -0.39
CA VAL A 133 -11.92 -3.61 0.16
C VAL A 133 -11.46 -2.30 0.80
N ASP A 134 -10.64 -2.40 1.83
CA ASP A 134 -10.10 -1.21 2.53
C ASP A 134 -9.37 -0.29 1.54
N TYR A 135 -9.50 1.03 1.73
CA TYR A 135 -9.04 2.07 0.79
C TYR A 135 -9.70 2.07 -0.61
N GLU A 136 -10.60 1.14 -0.93
CA GLU A 136 -11.42 1.12 -2.14
C GLU A 136 -10.63 1.44 -3.43
N TRP A 137 -11.26 2.25 -4.32
CA TRP A 137 -10.65 2.71 -5.58
C TRP A 137 -9.37 3.54 -5.41
N ARG A 138 -9.27 4.30 -4.29
CA ARG A 138 -8.09 5.12 -3.98
C ARG A 138 -6.86 4.26 -3.76
N GLY A 139 -7.01 3.11 -3.08
CA GLY A 139 -5.94 2.17 -2.86
C GLY A 139 -5.32 1.66 -4.17
N ILE A 140 -6.16 1.28 -5.13
CA ILE A 140 -5.70 0.83 -6.46
C ILE A 140 -4.98 1.95 -7.20
N LEU A 141 -5.53 3.16 -7.22
CA LEU A 141 -4.90 4.29 -7.91
C LEU A 141 -3.54 4.66 -7.30
N VAL A 142 -3.41 4.64 -5.97
CA VAL A 142 -2.14 4.95 -5.30
C VAL A 142 -1.07 3.93 -5.67
N ILE A 143 -1.39 2.62 -5.67
CA ILE A 143 -0.45 1.58 -6.10
C ILE A 143 -0.03 1.77 -7.56
N VAL A 144 -0.98 2.05 -8.45
CA VAL A 144 -0.71 2.30 -9.87
C VAL A 144 0.15 3.54 -10.06
N ILE A 145 -0.11 4.63 -9.33
CA ILE A 145 0.70 5.85 -9.38
C ILE A 145 2.14 5.57 -8.96
N PHE A 146 2.36 4.88 -7.82
CA PHE A 146 3.70 4.51 -7.40
C PHE A 146 4.43 3.68 -8.46
N TYR A 147 3.74 2.70 -9.07
CA TYR A 147 4.30 1.89 -10.15
C TYR A 147 4.68 2.74 -11.38
N LEU A 148 3.76 3.58 -11.87
CA LEU A 148 4.00 4.39 -13.07
C LEU A 148 5.15 5.38 -12.88
N PHE A 149 5.21 6.06 -11.73
CA PHE A 149 6.30 6.99 -11.47
C PHE A 149 7.64 6.29 -11.18
N LYS A 150 7.63 5.05 -10.72
CA LYS A 150 8.85 4.27 -10.56
C LYS A 150 9.38 3.76 -11.89
N GLU A 151 8.49 3.26 -12.76
CA GLU A 151 8.87 2.64 -14.05
C GLU A 151 9.17 3.69 -15.13
N TYR A 152 8.38 4.76 -15.16
CA TYR A 152 8.43 5.77 -16.23
C TYR A 152 8.86 7.16 -15.75
N GLY A 153 9.05 7.36 -14.47
CA GLY A 153 9.27 8.68 -13.86
C GLY A 153 10.53 9.38 -14.32
N ASP A 154 11.57 8.65 -14.70
CA ASP A 154 12.82 9.23 -15.22
C ASP A 154 12.63 10.01 -16.53
N SER A 155 11.54 9.72 -17.25
CA SER A 155 11.16 10.42 -18.50
C SER A 155 10.48 11.77 -18.26
N PHE A 156 10.09 12.09 -17.02
CA PHE A 156 9.32 13.29 -16.70
C PHE A 156 10.09 14.23 -15.76
N PRO A 157 10.21 15.52 -16.11
CA PRO A 157 10.74 16.51 -15.19
C PRO A 157 9.81 16.63 -13.96
N TYR A 158 10.41 16.78 -12.78
CA TYR A 158 9.64 16.90 -11.51
C TYR A 158 8.80 15.67 -11.11
N SER A 159 9.09 14.49 -11.64
CA SER A 159 8.33 13.25 -11.41
C SER A 159 8.05 12.96 -9.94
N ARG A 160 9.03 13.15 -9.05
CA ARG A 160 8.85 12.97 -7.59
C ARG A 160 7.83 13.93 -6.99
N GLY A 161 7.82 15.18 -7.43
CA GLY A 161 6.84 16.18 -6.99
C GLY A 161 5.43 15.85 -7.50
N MET A 162 5.32 15.40 -8.76
CA MET A 162 4.05 14.98 -9.34
C MET A 162 3.51 13.71 -8.63
N GLN A 163 4.37 12.72 -8.39
CA GLN A 163 4.02 11.53 -7.62
C GLN A 163 3.47 11.89 -6.24
N PHE A 164 4.20 12.76 -5.51
CA PHE A 164 3.76 13.27 -4.22
C PHE A 164 2.39 13.93 -4.32
N PHE A 165 2.20 14.86 -5.25
CA PHE A 165 0.96 15.59 -5.41
C PHE A 165 -0.22 14.66 -5.70
N CYS A 166 -0.08 13.72 -6.64
CA CYS A 166 -1.13 12.76 -7.00
C CYS A 166 -1.51 11.85 -5.82
N THR A 167 -0.53 11.26 -5.15
CA THR A 167 -0.79 10.37 -4.02
C THR A 167 -1.32 11.13 -2.80
N PHE A 168 -0.82 12.34 -2.55
CA PHE A 168 -1.32 13.21 -1.50
C PHE A 168 -2.80 13.55 -1.71
N THR A 169 -3.18 13.99 -2.92
CA THR A 169 -4.56 14.35 -3.25
C THR A 169 -5.52 13.17 -3.06
N LEU A 170 -5.14 11.96 -3.46
CA LEU A 170 -5.97 10.77 -3.30
C LEU A 170 -6.12 10.35 -1.83
N MET A 171 -5.09 10.54 -1.04
CA MET A 171 -5.02 10.03 0.33
C MET A 171 -5.38 11.07 1.40
N MET A 172 -5.49 12.37 1.05
CA MET A 172 -5.80 13.44 2.01
C MET A 172 -7.11 13.21 2.78
N TYR A 173 -8.03 12.44 2.20
CA TYR A 173 -9.27 12.04 2.85
C TYR A 173 -9.04 11.22 4.12
N TYR A 174 -7.97 10.41 4.16
CA TYR A 174 -7.64 9.53 5.29
C TYR A 174 -6.77 10.19 6.37
N GLY A 175 -6.27 11.39 6.13
CA GLY A 175 -5.49 12.16 7.10
C GLY A 175 -4.21 12.76 6.53
N ILE A 176 -4.12 14.08 6.53
CA ILE A 176 -3.03 14.85 5.90
C ILE A 176 -1.67 14.56 6.54
N THR A 177 -1.61 14.57 7.86
CA THR A 177 -0.37 14.42 8.62
C THR A 177 0.29 13.05 8.41
N GLY A 178 -0.53 11.98 8.43
CA GLY A 178 -0.04 10.62 8.19
C GLY A 178 0.57 10.46 6.79
N ILE A 179 -0.03 11.09 5.78
CA ILE A 179 0.47 11.05 4.39
C ILE A 179 1.79 11.81 4.25
N LEU A 180 1.91 13.00 4.85
CA LEU A 180 3.15 13.77 4.83
C LEU A 180 4.29 12.97 5.47
N LEU A 181 4.02 12.32 6.61
CA LEU A 181 4.99 11.45 7.27
C LEU A 181 5.33 10.22 6.41
N ALA A 182 4.34 9.60 5.75
CA ALA A 182 4.58 8.48 4.85
C ALA A 182 5.51 8.87 3.69
N HIS A 183 5.27 10.02 3.06
CA HIS A 183 6.14 10.52 1.99
C HIS A 183 7.54 10.87 2.50
N PHE A 184 7.67 11.39 3.71
CA PHE A 184 8.98 11.59 4.34
C PHE A 184 9.71 10.25 4.51
N VAL A 185 9.03 9.20 4.97
CA VAL A 185 9.59 7.84 5.10
C VAL A 185 9.99 7.29 3.73
N ILE A 186 9.10 7.39 2.73
CA ILE A 186 9.35 6.91 1.36
C ILE A 186 10.54 7.66 0.73
N SER A 187 10.68 8.96 0.96
CA SER A 187 11.79 9.76 0.42
C SER A 187 13.18 9.33 0.93
N ARG A 188 13.21 8.60 2.06
CA ARG A 188 14.45 8.03 2.64
C ARG A 188 14.75 6.61 2.17
N TYR A 189 13.90 6.04 1.32
CA TYR A 189 14.13 4.73 0.72
C TYR A 189 15.20 4.82 -0.37
N ASP A 190 16.23 4.00 -0.27
CA ASP A 190 17.40 4.00 -1.15
C ASP A 190 17.40 2.88 -2.20
N GLY A 191 16.29 2.15 -2.34
CA GLY A 191 16.16 1.04 -3.29
C GLY A 191 16.86 -0.25 -2.88
N THR A 192 17.54 -0.29 -1.73
CA THR A 192 18.22 -1.51 -1.28
C THR A 192 17.27 -2.43 -0.52
N ARG A 193 17.36 -3.74 -0.77
CA ARG A 193 16.63 -4.73 0.04
C ARG A 193 17.26 -4.82 1.42
N GLY A 194 16.46 -4.61 2.48
CA GLY A 194 16.91 -4.88 3.85
C GLY A 194 17.29 -6.34 4.02
N PHE A 195 18.34 -6.57 4.78
CA PHE A 195 18.85 -7.91 5.05
C PHE A 195 17.97 -8.56 6.14
N ILE A 196 16.92 -9.27 5.72
CA ILE A 196 16.08 -10.07 6.63
C ILE A 196 16.54 -11.51 6.54
N HIS A 197 17.33 -11.95 7.53
CA HIS A 197 17.93 -13.29 7.56
C HIS A 197 16.95 -14.42 7.93
N SER A 198 15.80 -14.14 8.54
CA SER A 198 14.88 -15.17 8.97
C SER A 198 13.68 -15.29 8.04
N MET A 199 13.32 -16.52 7.68
CA MET A 199 12.12 -16.83 6.90
C MET A 199 10.86 -16.35 7.62
N LEU A 200 10.79 -16.46 8.95
CA LEU A 200 9.68 -15.99 9.77
C LEU A 200 9.54 -14.45 9.72
N ALA A 201 10.66 -13.72 9.78
CA ALA A 201 10.63 -12.26 9.63
C ALA A 201 10.31 -11.82 8.19
N LYS A 202 10.61 -12.66 7.18
CA LYS A 202 10.32 -12.38 5.78
C LYS A 202 8.85 -12.60 5.41
N TYR A 203 8.16 -13.51 6.07
CA TYR A 203 6.78 -13.90 5.77
C TYR A 203 5.81 -13.68 6.94
N GLY A 204 6.30 -13.44 8.15
CA GLY A 204 5.47 -13.19 9.33
C GLY A 204 4.93 -11.76 9.46
N PHE A 205 5.28 -10.88 8.51
CA PHE A 205 4.80 -9.49 8.44
C PHE A 205 3.86 -9.22 7.25
N TYR A 206 3.39 -10.27 6.58
CA TYR A 206 2.37 -10.17 5.54
C TYR A 206 1.06 -10.79 6.00
#